data_e77369b8c30d4b4c0e4c0b1debabee73
#
_entry.id   e77369b8c30d4b4c0e4c0b1debabee73
#
_cell.length_a   1.000
_cell.length_b   1.000
_cell.length_c   1.000
_cell.angle_alpha   90.00
_cell.angle_beta   90.00
_cell.angle_gamma   90.00
#
_symmetry.space_group_name_H-M   'P 1'
#
loop_
_entity.id
_entity.type
_entity.pdbx_description
1 polymer ?
#
loop_
_entity_poly.entity_id
_entity_poly.type
_entity_poly.pdbx_seq_one_letter_code
_entity_poly.pdbx_strand_id
1 'polypeptide(L)'
;MIIKSFTKKAAFLTSIALLAGSAQAQWSLDNSASTLSFVTVKADHVGEVHTFDQLSGSIDDRGNVEIMVELASVNTLIDIRNERMQSMLFETNLFPRAIISGNVDLASFVEMSPGASATAQVEFELDIHGVSNSYNTE
;
A
#
# COMPACT_ATOMS: atom_id res chain seq x y z
N MET A 1 -40.25 -9.22 68.57
CA MET A 1 -40.10 -8.22 67.53
C MET A 1 -38.97 -8.70 66.61
N ILE A 2 -39.32 -9.23 65.43
CA ILE A 2 -38.35 -9.90 64.49
C ILE A 2 -38.14 -8.99 63.32
N ILE A 3 -36.92 -8.49 63.17
CA ILE A 3 -36.52 -7.68 62.01
C ILE A 3 -35.90 -8.60 60.94
N LYS A 4 -36.63 -8.79 59.84
CA LYS A 4 -36.11 -9.52 58.67
C LYS A 4 -35.24 -8.61 57.82
N SER A 5 -33.97 -8.94 57.75
CA SER A 5 -32.99 -8.31 56.84
C SER A 5 -33.28 -8.71 55.38
N PHE A 6 -33.50 -7.72 54.50
CA PHE A 6 -33.59 -7.91 53.05
C PHE A 6 -32.22 -7.66 52.39
N THR A 7 -31.58 -8.74 51.95
CA THR A 7 -30.36 -8.67 51.13
C THR A 7 -30.74 -8.38 49.70
N LYS A 8 -30.41 -7.21 49.20
CA LYS A 8 -30.50 -6.86 47.76
C LYS A 8 -29.33 -7.51 47.00
N LYS A 9 -29.65 -8.46 46.12
CA LYS A 9 -28.68 -8.99 45.16
C LYS A 9 -28.49 -7.95 44.06
N ALA A 10 -27.31 -7.35 44.00
CA ALA A 10 -26.91 -6.53 42.88
C ALA A 10 -26.53 -7.42 41.68
N ALA A 11 -27.27 -7.31 40.59
CA ALA A 11 -26.93 -7.94 39.32
C ALA A 11 -25.83 -7.14 38.66
N PHE A 12 -24.66 -7.76 38.52
CA PHE A 12 -23.50 -7.19 37.80
C PHE A 12 -23.74 -7.41 36.30
N LEU A 13 -24.15 -6.37 35.59
CA LEU A 13 -24.21 -6.40 34.11
C LEU A 13 -22.80 -6.27 33.58
N THR A 14 -22.24 -7.39 33.15
CA THR A 14 -20.96 -7.43 32.43
C THR A 14 -21.19 -6.93 31.00
N SER A 15 -20.81 -5.70 30.74
CA SER A 15 -20.76 -5.15 29.37
C SER A 15 -19.65 -5.82 28.60
N ILE A 16 -20.00 -6.69 27.65
CA ILE A 16 -19.09 -7.23 26.65
C ILE A 16 -18.83 -6.10 25.67
N ALA A 17 -17.68 -5.44 25.80
CA ALA A 17 -17.16 -4.55 24.76
C ALA A 17 -16.78 -5.42 23.55
N LEU A 18 -17.56 -5.33 22.46
CA LEU A 18 -17.14 -5.84 21.16
C LEU A 18 -15.92 -5.00 20.74
N LEU A 19 -14.75 -5.59 20.86
CA LEU A 19 -13.56 -5.12 20.14
C LEU A 19 -13.87 -5.31 18.65
N ALA A 20 -14.25 -4.22 17.97
CA ALA A 20 -14.22 -4.16 16.53
C ALA A 20 -12.74 -4.33 16.12
N GLY A 21 -12.34 -5.55 15.77
CA GLY A 21 -11.04 -5.81 15.17
C GLY A 21 -10.96 -4.98 13.89
N SER A 22 -10.02 -4.05 13.82
CA SER A 22 -9.64 -3.41 12.58
C SER A 22 -9.25 -4.51 11.59
N ALA A 23 -9.88 -4.55 10.42
CA ALA A 23 -9.46 -5.41 9.32
C ALA A 23 -7.97 -5.12 9.07
N GLN A 24 -7.12 -6.09 9.40
CA GLN A 24 -5.69 -5.97 9.16
C GLN A 24 -5.44 -6.37 7.71
N ALA A 25 -4.54 -5.65 7.04
CA ALA A 25 -4.07 -6.04 5.72
C ALA A 25 -3.58 -7.48 5.76
N GLN A 26 -4.01 -8.31 4.82
CA GLN A 26 -3.63 -9.72 4.77
C GLN A 26 -2.18 -9.89 4.32
N TRP A 27 -1.69 -8.97 3.48
CA TRP A 27 -0.29 -8.87 3.04
C TRP A 27 0.19 -7.43 3.13
N SER A 28 1.47 -7.26 3.44
CA SER A 28 2.18 -5.99 3.40
C SER A 28 3.38 -6.09 2.47
N LEU A 29 3.69 -4.99 1.77
CA LEU A 29 4.86 -4.91 0.91
C LEU A 29 6.13 -4.86 1.77
N ASP A 30 7.08 -5.76 1.49
CA ASP A 30 8.42 -5.70 2.06
C ASP A 30 9.30 -4.80 1.19
N ASN A 31 9.58 -3.58 1.64
CA ASN A 31 10.40 -2.63 0.90
C ASN A 31 11.81 -3.15 0.64
N SER A 32 12.36 -3.97 1.53
CA SER A 32 13.72 -4.50 1.39
C SER A 32 13.84 -5.56 0.29
N ALA A 33 12.74 -6.23 -0.01
CA ALA A 33 12.62 -7.27 -1.04
C ALA A 33 11.92 -6.80 -2.32
N SER A 34 11.54 -5.50 -2.38
CA SER A 34 10.77 -4.93 -3.49
C SER A 34 11.58 -3.87 -4.23
N THR A 35 11.37 -3.77 -5.53
CA THR A 35 12.03 -2.76 -6.37
C THR A 35 11.01 -2.18 -7.34
N LEU A 36 10.91 -0.86 -7.38
CA LEU A 36 10.23 -0.13 -8.43
C LEU A 36 11.25 0.66 -9.24
N SER A 37 11.26 0.44 -10.54
CA SER A 37 12.17 1.14 -11.46
C SER A 37 11.41 1.79 -12.61
N PHE A 38 12.02 2.83 -13.18
CA PHE A 38 11.57 3.45 -14.41
C PHE A 38 12.77 3.73 -15.33
N VAL A 39 12.49 3.88 -16.61
CA VAL A 39 13.51 4.10 -17.64
C VAL A 39 13.32 5.49 -18.25
N THR A 40 14.40 6.23 -18.34
CA THR A 40 14.45 7.46 -19.16
C THR A 40 15.29 7.20 -20.41
N VAL A 41 14.92 7.81 -21.53
CA VAL A 41 15.65 7.68 -22.79
C VAL A 41 16.21 9.03 -23.18
N LYS A 42 17.52 9.09 -23.39
CA LYS A 42 18.26 10.26 -23.87
C LYS A 42 18.66 10.07 -25.34
N ALA A 43 18.61 11.17 -26.08
CA ALA A 43 19.09 11.19 -27.49
C ALA A 43 18.54 10.02 -28.31
N ASP A 44 17.27 9.66 -28.09
CA ASP A 44 16.50 8.61 -28.77
C ASP A 44 17.01 7.15 -28.63
N HIS A 45 18.14 6.93 -27.97
CA HIS A 45 18.74 5.59 -27.93
C HIS A 45 19.56 5.24 -26.67
N VAL A 46 19.71 6.16 -25.71
CA VAL A 46 20.41 5.86 -24.45
C VAL A 46 19.38 5.72 -23.32
N GLY A 47 19.12 4.49 -22.91
CA GLY A 47 18.25 4.18 -21.77
C GLY A 47 19.02 4.25 -20.44
N GLU A 48 18.46 4.92 -19.45
CA GLU A 48 18.95 4.92 -18.07
C GLU A 48 17.85 4.40 -17.14
N VAL A 49 18.20 3.45 -16.26
CA VAL A 49 17.29 2.89 -15.27
C VAL A 49 17.45 3.64 -13.96
N HIS A 50 16.34 4.01 -13.35
CA HIS A 50 16.27 4.70 -12.07
C HIS A 50 15.32 3.96 -11.15
N THR A 51 15.43 4.17 -9.84
CA THR A 51 14.58 3.53 -8.82
C THR A 51 13.91 4.54 -7.91
N PHE A 52 12.93 4.04 -7.16
CA PHE A 52 12.47 4.67 -5.93
C PHE A 52 12.84 3.75 -4.76
N ASP A 53 13.49 4.30 -3.75
CA ASP A 53 14.07 3.51 -2.65
C ASP A 53 13.06 3.29 -1.50
N GLN A 54 11.93 4.02 -1.49
CA GLN A 54 10.92 3.92 -0.43
C GLN A 54 9.55 3.61 -1.02
N LEU A 55 9.15 2.36 -0.79
CA LEU A 55 7.86 1.81 -1.18
C LEU A 55 7.13 1.32 0.07
N SER A 56 5.82 1.44 0.07
CA SER A 56 4.95 0.76 1.03
C SER A 56 3.69 0.30 0.33
N GLY A 57 2.99 -0.65 0.91
CA GLY A 57 1.75 -1.12 0.30
C GLY A 57 1.15 -2.27 1.07
N SER A 58 -0.09 -2.58 0.74
CA SER A 58 -0.83 -3.68 1.33
C SER A 58 -1.87 -4.23 0.38
N ILE A 59 -2.28 -5.46 0.65
CA ILE A 59 -3.44 -6.09 0.04
C ILE A 59 -4.36 -6.51 1.18
N ASP A 60 -5.61 -6.09 1.13
CA ASP A 60 -6.60 -6.47 2.15
C ASP A 60 -7.24 -7.84 1.84
N ASP A 61 -8.13 -8.29 2.74
CA ASP A 61 -8.85 -9.57 2.63
C ASP A 61 -9.86 -9.63 1.46
N ARG A 62 -10.15 -8.49 0.83
CA ARG A 62 -11.03 -8.36 -0.33
C ARG A 62 -10.25 -8.25 -1.64
N GLY A 63 -8.92 -8.29 -1.58
CA GLY A 63 -8.06 -8.13 -2.73
C GLY A 63 -7.80 -6.69 -3.13
N ASN A 64 -8.19 -5.69 -2.33
CA ASN A 64 -7.84 -4.31 -2.63
C ASN A 64 -6.34 -4.13 -2.41
N VAL A 65 -5.68 -3.66 -3.44
CA VAL A 65 -4.24 -3.36 -3.48
C VAL A 65 -4.04 -1.86 -3.36
N GLU A 66 -3.15 -1.44 -2.50
CA GLU A 66 -2.63 -0.07 -2.47
C GLU A 66 -1.12 -0.11 -2.34
N ILE A 67 -0.42 0.55 -3.26
CA ILE A 67 1.04 0.73 -3.22
C ILE A 67 1.32 2.22 -3.23
N MET A 68 2.10 2.67 -2.28
CA MET A 68 2.56 4.06 -2.16
C MET A 68 4.05 4.15 -2.47
N VAL A 69 4.40 5.13 -3.30
CA VAL A 69 5.77 5.43 -3.69
C VAL A 69 6.12 6.81 -3.14
N GLU A 70 7.11 6.90 -2.26
CA GLU A 70 7.63 8.19 -1.81
C GLU A 70 8.48 8.81 -2.92
N LEU A 71 7.95 9.85 -3.58
CA LEU A 71 8.59 10.46 -4.76
C LEU A 71 9.93 11.14 -4.43
N ALA A 72 10.11 11.59 -3.19
CA ALA A 72 11.39 12.10 -2.72
C ALA A 72 12.49 11.05 -2.61
N SER A 73 12.13 9.74 -2.67
CA SER A 73 13.09 8.64 -2.66
C SER A 73 13.65 8.27 -4.04
N VAL A 74 13.40 9.11 -5.06
CA VAL A 74 13.94 8.89 -6.41
C VAL A 74 15.46 8.80 -6.38
N ASN A 75 15.99 7.76 -7.01
CA ASN A 75 17.42 7.48 -7.06
C ASN A 75 17.85 7.27 -8.51
N THR A 76 18.61 8.22 -9.02
CA THR A 76 19.19 8.21 -10.36
C THR A 76 20.71 8.04 -10.34
N LEU A 77 21.27 7.74 -9.14
CA LEU A 77 22.73 7.69 -8.88
C LEU A 77 23.45 9.04 -9.10
N ILE A 78 22.72 10.13 -9.24
CA ILE A 78 23.26 11.48 -9.42
C ILE A 78 22.44 12.46 -8.55
N ASP A 79 23.04 12.96 -7.49
CA ASP A 79 22.35 13.77 -6.46
C ASP A 79 21.64 14.99 -7.03
N ILE A 80 22.35 15.79 -7.85
CA ILE A 80 21.75 16.99 -8.45
C ILE A 80 20.57 16.67 -9.38
N ARG A 81 20.53 15.46 -9.97
CA ARG A 81 19.40 15.01 -10.78
C ARG A 81 18.23 14.62 -9.87
N ASN A 82 18.51 13.93 -8.77
CA ASN A 82 17.50 13.59 -7.77
C ASN A 82 16.82 14.86 -7.23
N GLU A 83 17.59 15.86 -6.83
CA GLU A 83 17.08 17.16 -6.36
C GLU A 83 16.18 17.86 -7.41
N ARG A 84 16.59 17.86 -8.67
CA ARG A 84 15.79 18.44 -9.76
C ARG A 84 14.51 17.66 -10.03
N MET A 85 14.56 16.35 -9.99
CA MET A 85 13.36 15.53 -10.12
C MET A 85 12.38 15.76 -8.99
N GLN A 86 12.87 15.83 -7.76
CA GLN A 86 12.04 16.13 -6.58
C GLN A 86 11.40 17.51 -6.67
N SER A 87 12.16 18.54 -7.01
CA SER A 87 11.70 19.94 -6.95
C SER A 87 10.95 20.40 -8.19
N MET A 88 11.28 19.88 -9.39
CA MET A 88 10.79 20.43 -10.66
C MET A 88 9.89 19.46 -11.43
N LEU A 89 10.12 18.15 -11.32
CA LEU A 89 9.33 17.14 -12.05
C LEU A 89 8.16 16.65 -11.18
N PHE A 90 8.46 16.21 -9.96
CA PHE A 90 7.46 15.65 -9.07
C PHE A 90 6.83 16.69 -8.14
N GLU A 91 7.51 17.81 -7.91
CA GLU A 91 7.08 18.85 -6.95
C GLU A 91 6.71 18.25 -5.60
N THR A 92 7.65 17.46 -5.03
CA THR A 92 7.40 16.59 -3.87
C THR A 92 6.93 17.34 -2.61
N ASN A 93 7.11 18.64 -2.53
CA ASN A 93 6.54 19.47 -1.48
C ASN A 93 5.01 19.60 -1.58
N LEU A 94 4.43 19.45 -2.78
CA LEU A 94 2.99 19.50 -3.04
C LEU A 94 2.43 18.10 -3.25
N PHE A 95 3.16 17.24 -3.93
CA PHE A 95 2.79 15.88 -4.31
C PHE A 95 3.85 14.90 -3.81
N PRO A 96 3.86 14.56 -2.50
CA PRO A 96 4.93 13.74 -1.92
C PRO A 96 4.92 12.30 -2.40
N ARG A 97 3.76 11.80 -2.88
CA ARG A 97 3.56 10.39 -3.19
C ARG A 97 2.93 10.18 -4.56
N ALA A 98 3.25 9.03 -5.15
CA ALA A 98 2.40 8.39 -6.13
C ALA A 98 1.68 7.20 -5.47
N ILE A 99 0.43 6.97 -5.88
CA ILE A 99 -0.41 5.88 -5.34
C ILE A 99 -0.85 5.01 -6.51
N ILE A 100 -0.65 3.71 -6.36
CA ILE A 100 -1.17 2.69 -7.27
C ILE A 100 -2.24 1.94 -6.51
N SER A 101 -3.46 1.93 -7.02
CA SER A 101 -4.58 1.22 -6.42
C SER A 101 -5.26 0.30 -7.42
N GLY A 102 -5.73 -0.84 -6.96
CA GLY A 102 -6.40 -1.81 -7.82
C GLY A 102 -7.07 -2.90 -7.01
N ASN A 103 -7.57 -3.93 -7.70
CA ASN A 103 -8.14 -5.10 -7.05
C ASN A 103 -7.64 -6.36 -7.74
N VAL A 104 -7.24 -7.35 -6.95
CA VAL A 104 -6.83 -8.68 -7.42
C VAL A 104 -7.80 -9.74 -6.90
N ASP A 105 -8.14 -10.70 -7.74
CA ASP A 105 -8.90 -11.87 -7.31
C ASP A 105 -8.00 -12.81 -6.49
N LEU A 106 -8.21 -12.79 -5.17
CA LEU A 106 -7.43 -13.58 -4.23
C LEU A 106 -7.70 -15.08 -4.34
N ALA A 107 -8.83 -15.52 -4.90
CA ALA A 107 -9.18 -16.93 -4.97
C ALA A 107 -8.10 -17.76 -5.71
N SER A 108 -7.47 -17.17 -6.70
CA SER A 108 -6.38 -17.81 -7.46
C SER A 108 -5.06 -17.95 -6.68
N PHE A 109 -4.90 -17.23 -5.58
CA PHE A 109 -3.63 -17.16 -4.82
C PHE A 109 -3.70 -17.84 -3.46
N VAL A 110 -4.88 -17.94 -2.84
CA VAL A 110 -5.06 -18.49 -1.48
C VAL A 110 -4.69 -19.97 -1.40
N GLU A 111 -4.88 -20.74 -2.46
CA GLU A 111 -4.60 -22.19 -2.51
C GLU A 111 -3.20 -22.53 -3.05
N MET A 112 -2.36 -21.52 -3.30
CA MET A 112 -1.03 -21.75 -3.87
C MET A 112 -0.07 -22.32 -2.82
N SER A 113 0.71 -23.30 -3.25
CA SER A 113 1.81 -23.83 -2.43
C SER A 113 2.92 -22.79 -2.27
N PRO A 114 3.66 -22.79 -1.14
CA PRO A 114 4.81 -21.90 -0.96
C PRO A 114 5.81 -22.05 -2.13
N GLY A 115 6.17 -20.89 -2.73
CA GLY A 115 7.07 -20.84 -3.88
C GLY A 115 6.41 -21.01 -5.25
N ALA A 116 5.10 -21.27 -5.32
CA ALA A 116 4.35 -21.22 -6.58
C ALA A 116 4.12 -19.76 -7.03
N SER A 117 3.93 -19.55 -8.31
CA SER A 117 3.59 -18.25 -8.92
C SER A 117 2.39 -18.39 -9.86
N ALA A 118 1.59 -17.34 -9.94
CA ALA A 118 0.51 -17.23 -10.91
C ALA A 118 0.58 -15.85 -11.58
N THR A 119 0.02 -15.76 -12.78
CA THR A 119 -0.12 -14.50 -13.51
C THR A 119 -1.60 -14.12 -13.53
N ALA A 120 -1.88 -12.86 -13.27
CA ALA A 120 -3.22 -12.32 -13.36
C ALA A 120 -3.20 -11.00 -14.13
N GLN A 121 -4.27 -10.74 -14.89
CA GLN A 121 -4.48 -9.41 -15.46
C GLN A 121 -5.05 -8.51 -14.37
N VAL A 122 -4.46 -7.34 -14.21
CA VAL A 122 -4.88 -6.37 -13.20
C VAL A 122 -5.14 -5.02 -13.87
N GLU A 123 -6.32 -4.48 -13.59
CA GLU A 123 -6.62 -3.07 -13.85
C GLU A 123 -6.25 -2.28 -12.59
N PHE A 124 -5.44 -1.23 -12.78
CA PHE A 124 -5.04 -0.37 -11.68
C PHE A 124 -5.14 1.11 -12.06
N GLU A 125 -5.33 1.93 -11.06
CA GLU A 125 -5.27 3.38 -11.14
C GLU A 125 -3.93 3.87 -10.59
N LEU A 126 -3.29 4.77 -11.31
CA LEU A 126 -2.10 5.49 -10.87
C LEU A 126 -2.46 6.95 -10.64
N ASP A 127 -2.37 7.38 -9.38
CA ASP A 127 -2.41 8.79 -9.00
C ASP A 127 -0.98 9.31 -8.84
N ILE A 128 -0.62 10.28 -9.64
CA ILE A 128 0.68 10.96 -9.58
C ILE A 128 0.51 12.42 -9.96
N HIS A 129 1.12 13.31 -9.21
CA HIS A 129 1.09 14.76 -9.44
C HIS A 129 -0.34 15.32 -9.52
N GLY A 130 -1.28 14.76 -8.73
CA GLY A 130 -2.68 15.17 -8.69
C GLY A 130 -3.51 14.74 -9.91
N VAL A 131 -3.02 13.81 -10.71
CA VAL A 131 -3.72 13.25 -11.87
C VAL A 131 -3.82 11.74 -11.73
N SER A 132 -5.03 11.20 -11.87
CA SER A 132 -5.30 9.76 -11.85
C SER A 132 -5.59 9.24 -13.25
N ASN A 133 -4.97 8.11 -13.61
CA ASN A 133 -5.21 7.41 -14.87
C ASN A 133 -5.30 5.89 -14.62
N SER A 134 -6.15 5.22 -15.38
CA SER A 134 -6.31 3.76 -15.33
C SER A 134 -5.44 3.07 -16.37
N TYR A 135 -4.86 1.95 -15.97
CA TYR A 135 -3.99 1.11 -16.78
C TYR A 135 -4.34 -0.37 -16.60
N ASN A 136 -4.04 -1.17 -17.62
CA ASN A 136 -4.13 -2.62 -17.58
C ASN A 136 -2.73 -3.22 -17.75
N THR A 137 -2.44 -4.26 -16.96
CA THR A 137 -1.18 -5.00 -17.06
C THR A 137 -1.39 -6.49 -16.77
N GLU A 138 -0.40 -7.30 -17.15
CA GLU A 138 -0.29 -8.70 -16.76
C GLU A 138 0.84 -8.89 -15.76
#